data_e9069270f839c61c838552fda989cfaf
#
_entry.id   e9069270f839c61c838552fda989cfaf
#
_cell.length_a   1.000
_cell.length_b   1.000
_cell.length_c   1.000
_cell.angle_alpha   90.00
_cell.angle_beta   90.00
_cell.angle_gamma   90.00
#
_symmetry.space_group_name_H-M   'P 1'
#
loop_
_entity.id
_entity.type
_entity.pdbx_description
1 polymer ?
#
loop_
_entity_poly.entity_id
_entity_poly.type
_entity_poly.pdbx_seq_one_letter_code
_entity_poly.pdbx_strand_id
1 'polypeptide(L)'
;MARVLITGGSSYLGRHLVPLALQTHEVCYSYFQHDPLGLPQGKRLDVRQETAVTHLITQFQPDVIIHTVGSNRGEDMRAVIETGTRHITQVASATQARLIHLSTDSIFNGRIDSPHPPPYDESTPPSPVNEYGRAKATAETIVQQHPNHVIIRTSLIYGLHEMDHGTAWMVKALQTHQPITLFNNQVRNPVWVQTLSNACLELADHPFNGILNIAGNQILTRAEFSLKMLDYWNVTQQGSITIAPSQSGEWPLDCRLDLQLAHRILHTPLLGVDEVLHNAS
;
A
#
# COMPACT_ATOMS: atom_id res chain seq x y z
N MET A 1 -8.35 12.37 21.00
CA MET A 1 -8.92 12.08 19.65
C MET A 1 -8.16 12.98 18.70
N ALA A 2 -7.31 12.37 17.85
CA ALA A 2 -6.51 13.12 16.89
C ALA A 2 -7.32 13.49 15.65
N ARG A 3 -6.91 14.53 14.95
CA ARG A 3 -7.47 14.92 13.64
C ARG A 3 -6.64 14.25 12.54
N VAL A 4 -7.24 13.32 11.81
CA VAL A 4 -6.55 12.49 10.82
C VAL A 4 -7.02 12.82 9.41
N LEU A 5 -6.11 13.27 8.56
CA LEU A 5 -6.36 13.42 7.13
C LEU A 5 -5.86 12.18 6.39
N ILE A 6 -6.77 11.48 5.69
CA ILE A 6 -6.42 10.34 4.85
C ILE A 6 -6.49 10.77 3.39
N THR A 7 -5.34 10.96 2.73
CA THR A 7 -5.34 11.24 1.30
C THR A 7 -5.40 9.93 0.52
N GLY A 8 -6.27 9.88 -0.50
CA GLY A 8 -6.55 8.65 -1.23
C GLY A 8 -7.56 7.74 -0.53
N GLY A 9 -8.51 8.32 0.23
CA GLY A 9 -9.58 7.58 0.89
C GLY A 9 -10.45 6.75 -0.06
N SER A 10 -10.47 7.07 -1.35
CA SER A 10 -11.13 6.25 -2.40
C SER A 10 -10.30 5.08 -2.91
N SER A 11 -9.01 4.98 -2.51
CA SER A 11 -8.15 3.84 -2.87
C SER A 11 -8.61 2.55 -2.17
N TYR A 12 -8.10 1.41 -2.63
CA TYR A 12 -8.43 0.13 -2.00
C TYR A 12 -8.16 0.13 -0.49
N LEU A 13 -6.95 0.53 -0.07
CA LEU A 13 -6.64 0.68 1.36
C LEU A 13 -7.48 1.77 2.02
N GLY A 14 -7.65 2.94 1.36
CA GLY A 14 -8.38 4.07 1.93
C GLY A 14 -9.81 3.74 2.31
N ARG A 15 -10.52 2.95 1.50
CA ARG A 15 -11.91 2.52 1.77
C ARG A 15 -12.04 1.65 3.02
N HIS A 16 -10.99 0.93 3.39
CA HIS A 16 -10.95 0.15 4.63
C HIS A 16 -10.46 0.99 5.82
N LEU A 17 -9.49 1.86 5.58
CA LEU A 17 -8.87 2.69 6.61
C LEU A 17 -9.81 3.79 7.13
N VAL A 18 -10.55 4.47 6.23
CA VAL A 18 -11.44 5.59 6.61
C VAL A 18 -12.51 5.16 7.61
N PRO A 19 -13.29 4.07 7.40
CA PRO A 19 -14.30 3.64 8.37
C PRO A 19 -13.72 3.25 9.73
N LEU A 20 -12.52 2.69 9.76
CA LEU A 20 -11.83 2.35 11.02
C LEU A 20 -11.38 3.60 11.76
N ALA A 21 -10.76 4.54 11.05
CA ALA A 21 -10.31 5.80 11.63
C ALA A 21 -11.47 6.62 12.24
N LEU A 22 -12.64 6.61 11.62
CA LEU A 22 -13.84 7.29 12.11
C LEU A 22 -14.34 6.79 13.47
N GLN A 23 -13.93 5.58 13.89
CA GLN A 23 -14.33 5.04 15.20
C GLN A 23 -13.59 5.70 16.36
N THR A 24 -12.40 6.24 16.12
CA THR A 24 -11.48 6.70 17.15
C THR A 24 -10.94 8.11 16.94
N HIS A 25 -11.10 8.68 15.75
CA HIS A 25 -10.54 9.98 15.36
C HIS A 25 -11.56 10.92 14.70
N GLU A 26 -11.24 12.22 14.67
CA GLU A 26 -11.86 13.16 13.76
C GLU A 26 -11.21 13.02 12.38
N VAL A 27 -11.97 12.60 11.36
CA VAL A 27 -11.41 12.22 10.06
C VAL A 27 -11.87 13.18 8.97
N CYS A 28 -10.93 13.57 8.11
CA CYS A 28 -11.16 14.06 6.76
C CYS A 28 -10.46 13.11 5.77
N TYR A 29 -11.11 12.80 4.65
CA TYR A 29 -10.42 12.02 3.62
C TYR A 29 -10.55 12.66 2.24
N SER A 30 -9.59 12.37 1.35
CA SER A 30 -9.65 12.88 -0.01
C SER A 30 -9.92 11.79 -1.05
N TYR A 31 -10.60 12.19 -2.12
CA TYR A 31 -10.79 11.40 -3.35
C TYR A 31 -10.51 12.28 -4.58
N PHE A 32 -10.20 11.66 -5.73
CA PHE A 32 -9.90 12.42 -6.95
C PHE A 32 -11.15 12.59 -7.83
N GLN A 33 -11.62 11.53 -8.46
CA GLN A 33 -12.73 11.57 -9.42
C GLN A 33 -14.01 10.95 -8.87
N HIS A 34 -13.86 9.86 -8.13
CA HIS A 34 -14.97 9.06 -7.62
C HIS A 34 -14.82 8.83 -6.14
N ASP A 35 -15.91 9.00 -5.39
CA ASP A 35 -15.98 8.74 -3.96
C ASP A 35 -16.91 7.55 -3.67
N PRO A 36 -16.38 6.34 -3.55
CA PRO A 36 -17.19 5.16 -3.24
C PRO A 36 -17.71 5.13 -1.81
N LEU A 37 -17.13 5.93 -0.90
CA LEU A 37 -17.59 6.02 0.50
C LEU A 37 -18.80 6.94 0.64
N GLY A 38 -18.88 8.04 -0.13
CA GLY A 38 -19.99 8.98 -0.11
C GLY A 38 -20.25 9.65 1.25
N LEU A 39 -19.22 9.73 2.11
CA LEU A 39 -19.35 10.25 3.46
C LEU A 39 -19.14 11.78 3.48
N PRO A 40 -19.78 12.52 4.43
CA PRO A 40 -19.66 13.98 4.54
C PRO A 40 -18.23 14.49 4.72
N GLN A 41 -17.33 13.63 5.26
CA GLN A 41 -15.92 13.91 5.48
C GLN A 41 -15.08 13.88 4.21
N GLY A 42 -15.64 13.40 3.08
CA GLY A 42 -14.95 13.32 1.80
C GLY A 42 -14.74 14.69 1.16
N LYS A 43 -13.53 14.91 0.67
CA LYS A 43 -13.14 16.13 -0.06
C LYS A 43 -12.47 15.75 -1.38
N ARG A 44 -12.93 16.37 -2.47
CA ARG A 44 -12.28 16.19 -3.76
C ARG A 44 -10.92 16.88 -3.75
N LEU A 45 -9.86 16.15 -4.13
CA LEU A 45 -8.50 16.65 -4.13
C LEU A 45 -7.69 16.01 -5.27
N ASP A 46 -7.07 16.84 -6.09
CA ASP A 46 -5.94 16.46 -6.93
C ASP A 46 -4.66 16.83 -6.19
N VAL A 47 -3.91 15.84 -5.73
CA VAL A 47 -2.67 16.06 -4.97
C VAL A 47 -1.57 16.77 -5.77
N ARG A 48 -1.69 16.83 -7.11
CA ARG A 48 -0.78 17.57 -7.99
C ARG A 48 -0.98 19.08 -7.93
N GLN A 49 -2.09 19.54 -7.36
CA GLN A 49 -2.44 20.95 -7.23
C GLN A 49 -2.02 21.47 -5.85
N GLU A 50 -0.89 22.14 -5.78
CA GLU A 50 -0.30 22.63 -4.53
C GLU A 50 -1.27 23.50 -3.72
N THR A 51 -1.97 24.43 -4.38
CA THR A 51 -2.94 25.33 -3.72
C THR A 51 -4.09 24.56 -3.12
N ALA A 52 -4.59 23.50 -3.78
CA ALA A 52 -5.69 22.66 -3.27
C ALA A 52 -5.24 21.84 -2.06
N VAL A 53 -4.03 21.27 -2.11
CA VAL A 53 -3.41 20.54 -0.99
C VAL A 53 -3.24 21.47 0.21
N THR A 54 -2.65 22.63 0.00
CA THR A 54 -2.43 23.66 1.04
C THR A 54 -3.76 24.07 1.67
N HIS A 55 -4.76 24.39 0.86
CA HIS A 55 -6.07 24.82 1.34
C HIS A 55 -6.72 23.73 2.22
N LEU A 56 -6.76 22.48 1.75
CA LEU A 56 -7.37 21.38 2.51
C LEU A 56 -6.67 21.17 3.86
N ILE A 57 -5.34 21.08 3.87
CA ILE A 57 -4.57 20.80 5.09
C ILE A 57 -4.67 21.98 6.08
N THR A 58 -4.54 23.22 5.60
CA THR A 58 -4.66 24.39 6.48
C THR A 58 -6.06 24.61 7.01
N GLN A 59 -7.09 24.26 6.26
CA GLN A 59 -8.49 24.33 6.71
C GLN A 59 -8.81 23.25 7.73
N PHE A 60 -8.39 22.01 7.47
CA PHE A 60 -8.67 20.89 8.36
C PHE A 60 -7.73 20.84 9.56
N GLN A 61 -6.51 21.35 9.47
CA GLN A 61 -5.48 21.34 10.52
C GLN A 61 -5.27 19.94 11.13
N PRO A 62 -4.86 18.93 10.35
CA PRO A 62 -4.67 17.58 10.87
C PRO A 62 -3.48 17.50 11.81
N ASP A 63 -3.59 16.67 12.86
CA ASP A 63 -2.46 16.23 13.68
C ASP A 63 -1.63 15.19 12.92
N VAL A 64 -2.32 14.36 12.12
CA VAL A 64 -1.71 13.26 11.35
C VAL A 64 -2.26 13.25 9.93
N ILE A 65 -1.37 13.06 8.96
CA ILE A 65 -1.70 12.82 7.56
C ILE A 65 -1.27 11.40 7.19
N ILE A 66 -2.22 10.56 6.78
CA ILE A 66 -1.94 9.22 6.22
C ILE A 66 -2.07 9.33 4.70
N HIS A 67 -0.91 9.32 4.01
CA HIS A 67 -0.82 9.52 2.57
C HIS A 67 -0.79 8.19 1.83
N THR A 68 -1.95 7.76 1.30
CA THR A 68 -2.10 6.49 0.57
C THR A 68 -2.19 6.65 -0.94
N VAL A 69 -2.07 7.87 -1.45
CA VAL A 69 -2.15 8.14 -2.89
C VAL A 69 -0.94 7.55 -3.62
N GLY A 70 -1.22 6.82 -4.68
CA GLY A 70 -0.19 6.26 -5.56
C GLY A 70 -0.67 4.96 -6.18
N SER A 71 -0.76 4.93 -7.50
CA SER A 71 -1.13 3.76 -8.28
C SER A 71 -0.01 3.48 -9.28
N ASN A 72 0.20 2.23 -9.62
CA ASN A 72 1.10 1.82 -10.70
C ASN A 72 0.46 1.94 -12.09
N ARG A 73 -0.66 2.64 -12.21
CA ARG A 73 -1.46 2.79 -13.42
C ARG A 73 -1.71 4.26 -13.74
N GLY A 74 -1.89 4.54 -15.03
CA GLY A 74 -2.19 5.87 -15.56
C GLY A 74 -0.94 6.62 -16.04
N GLU A 75 -1.14 7.44 -17.07
CA GLU A 75 -0.08 8.24 -17.70
C GLU A 75 0.55 9.25 -16.74
N ASP A 76 -0.25 9.76 -15.80
CA ASP A 76 0.18 10.74 -14.77
C ASP A 76 0.77 10.09 -13.51
N MET A 77 1.01 8.78 -13.49
CA MET A 77 1.44 8.03 -12.30
C MET A 77 2.62 8.72 -11.57
N ARG A 78 3.65 9.10 -12.34
CA ARG A 78 4.84 9.73 -11.78
C ARG A 78 4.53 11.09 -11.12
N ALA A 79 3.75 11.94 -11.80
CA ALA A 79 3.35 13.23 -11.26
C ALA A 79 2.48 13.10 -9.99
N VAL A 80 1.55 12.14 -9.98
CA VAL A 80 0.71 11.86 -8.81
C VAL A 80 1.57 11.42 -7.63
N ILE A 81 2.54 10.52 -7.84
CA ILE A 81 3.40 10.00 -6.77
C ILE A 81 4.42 11.04 -6.32
N GLU A 82 5.24 11.59 -7.22
CA GLU A 82 6.36 12.45 -6.84
C GLU A 82 5.88 13.87 -6.47
N THR A 83 5.14 14.54 -7.37
CA THR A 83 4.68 15.90 -7.14
C THR A 83 3.62 15.97 -6.05
N GLY A 84 2.67 15.01 -6.06
CA GLY A 84 1.66 14.91 -5.00
C GLY A 84 2.27 14.71 -3.61
N THR A 85 3.22 13.78 -3.49
CA THR A 85 3.93 13.55 -2.20
C THR A 85 4.72 14.78 -1.77
N ARG A 86 5.35 15.50 -2.70
CA ARG A 86 6.07 16.74 -2.40
C ARG A 86 5.15 17.79 -1.78
N HIS A 87 3.99 18.06 -2.37
CA HIS A 87 3.04 19.04 -1.85
C HIS A 87 2.54 18.64 -0.46
N ILE A 88 2.17 17.38 -0.26
CA ILE A 88 1.75 16.87 1.05
C ILE A 88 2.87 17.04 2.09
N THR A 89 4.11 16.66 1.76
CA THR A 89 5.26 16.76 2.68
C THR A 89 5.56 18.19 3.05
N GLN A 90 5.54 19.12 2.08
CA GLN A 90 5.79 20.54 2.33
C GLN A 90 4.77 21.14 3.29
N VAL A 91 3.48 20.86 3.07
CA VAL A 91 2.43 21.40 3.94
C VAL A 91 2.42 20.72 5.29
N ALA A 92 2.67 19.40 5.36
CA ALA A 92 2.84 18.68 6.62
C ALA A 92 3.98 19.30 7.46
N SER A 93 5.10 19.64 6.83
CA SER A 93 6.22 20.31 7.51
C SER A 93 5.85 21.70 8.01
N ALA A 94 5.13 22.48 7.21
CA ALA A 94 4.70 23.83 7.59
C ALA A 94 3.66 23.83 8.73
N THR A 95 2.81 22.81 8.81
CA THR A 95 1.78 22.67 9.84
C THR A 95 2.21 21.78 11.01
N GLN A 96 3.41 21.21 10.94
CA GLN A 96 3.95 20.26 11.93
C GLN A 96 3.12 18.98 12.10
N ALA A 97 2.26 18.65 11.13
CA ALA A 97 1.47 17.43 11.13
C ALA A 97 2.38 16.20 10.94
N ARG A 98 2.14 15.13 11.70
CA ARG A 98 2.79 13.84 11.48
C ARG A 98 2.44 13.30 10.10
N LEU A 99 3.42 12.78 9.34
CA LEU A 99 3.19 12.22 7.99
C LEU A 99 3.48 10.73 7.96
N ILE A 100 2.44 9.93 7.69
CA ILE A 100 2.56 8.49 7.42
C ILE A 100 2.39 8.29 5.91
N HIS A 101 3.42 7.77 5.25
CA HIS A 101 3.44 7.58 3.79
C HIS A 101 3.47 6.11 3.42
N LEU A 102 2.55 5.67 2.57
CA LEU A 102 2.53 4.30 2.04
C LEU A 102 3.51 4.18 0.88
N SER A 103 4.55 3.36 1.07
CA SER A 103 5.48 2.92 0.06
C SER A 103 5.20 1.46 -0.37
N THR A 104 6.15 0.79 -0.99
CA THR A 104 5.97 -0.52 -1.63
C THR A 104 7.26 -1.33 -1.62
N ASP A 105 7.15 -2.66 -1.64
CA ASP A 105 8.23 -3.59 -1.89
C ASP A 105 8.84 -3.48 -3.30
N SER A 106 8.09 -2.90 -4.24
CA SER A 106 8.53 -2.72 -5.63
C SER A 106 9.64 -1.66 -5.81
N ILE A 107 10.09 -1.04 -4.72
CA ILE A 107 11.30 -0.21 -4.70
C ILE A 107 12.59 -1.06 -4.75
N PHE A 108 12.50 -2.37 -4.58
CA PHE A 108 13.62 -3.30 -4.65
C PHE A 108 13.68 -4.03 -6.00
N ASN A 109 14.86 -4.52 -6.37
CA ASN A 109 15.07 -5.24 -7.64
C ASN A 109 14.60 -6.71 -7.60
N GLY A 110 14.50 -7.30 -6.42
CA GLY A 110 14.09 -8.69 -6.24
C GLY A 110 15.11 -9.74 -6.69
N ARG A 111 16.39 -9.40 -6.78
CA ARG A 111 17.45 -10.28 -7.28
C ARG A 111 18.25 -10.86 -6.14
N ILE A 112 18.39 -12.20 -6.12
CA ILE A 112 19.19 -12.93 -5.13
C ILE A 112 20.71 -12.75 -5.33
N ASP A 113 21.12 -12.37 -6.54
CA ASP A 113 22.50 -12.07 -6.90
C ASP A 113 22.87 -10.58 -6.74
N SER A 114 21.99 -9.79 -6.13
CA SER A 114 22.20 -8.38 -5.81
C SER A 114 23.17 -8.21 -4.64
N PRO A 115 23.87 -7.07 -4.51
CA PRO A 115 24.61 -6.71 -3.30
C PRO A 115 23.76 -6.71 -2.02
N HIS A 116 22.46 -6.51 -2.16
CA HIS A 116 21.47 -6.56 -1.09
C HIS A 116 20.37 -7.54 -1.50
N PRO A 117 20.52 -8.87 -1.24
CA PRO A 117 19.50 -9.86 -1.56
C PRO A 117 18.34 -9.83 -0.57
N PRO A 118 17.14 -10.37 -0.93
CA PRO A 118 16.04 -10.50 0.01
C PRO A 118 16.34 -11.52 1.14
N PRO A 119 15.72 -11.43 2.32
CA PRO A 119 14.67 -10.45 2.66
C PRO A 119 15.24 -9.04 2.90
N TYR A 120 14.49 -8.02 2.48
CA TYR A 120 14.90 -6.63 2.59
C TYR A 120 14.47 -6.05 3.94
N ASP A 121 15.42 -5.54 4.69
CA ASP A 121 15.18 -4.76 5.91
C ASP A 121 14.97 -3.26 5.59
N GLU A 122 14.68 -2.47 6.62
CA GLU A 122 14.42 -1.04 6.49
C GLU A 122 15.67 -0.25 6.06
N SER A 123 16.87 -0.75 6.36
CA SER A 123 18.14 -0.12 6.01
C SER A 123 18.55 -0.37 4.55
N THR A 124 17.93 -1.34 3.90
CA THR A 124 18.24 -1.70 2.52
C THR A 124 17.90 -0.55 1.56
N PRO A 125 18.87 -0.05 0.77
CA PRO A 125 18.64 1.03 -0.17
C PRO A 125 17.73 0.59 -1.33
N PRO A 126 16.84 1.48 -1.83
CA PRO A 126 16.03 1.20 -3.00
C PRO A 126 16.87 0.88 -4.24
N SER A 127 16.41 -0.09 -5.04
CA SER A 127 17.03 -0.53 -6.30
C SER A 127 15.97 -0.90 -7.36
N PRO A 128 15.01 0.00 -7.67
CA PRO A 128 13.82 -0.34 -8.44
C PRO A 128 14.12 -0.70 -9.90
N VAL A 129 13.37 -1.67 -10.44
CA VAL A 129 13.50 -2.12 -11.83
C VAL A 129 12.55 -1.39 -12.79
N ASN A 130 11.47 -0.80 -12.29
CA ASN A 130 10.44 -0.15 -13.11
C ASN A 130 10.14 1.30 -12.69
N GLU A 131 9.37 2.01 -13.53
CA GLU A 131 8.99 3.41 -13.31
C GLU A 131 8.23 3.62 -12.00
N TYR A 132 7.31 2.72 -11.67
CA TYR A 132 6.54 2.81 -10.43
C TYR A 132 7.46 2.74 -9.20
N GLY A 133 8.35 1.75 -9.17
CA GLY A 133 9.32 1.62 -8.08
C GLY A 133 10.24 2.84 -7.98
N ARG A 134 10.68 3.40 -9.11
CA ARG A 134 11.50 4.63 -9.12
C ARG A 134 10.74 5.82 -8.55
N ALA A 135 9.49 6.02 -8.97
CA ALA A 135 8.65 7.10 -8.46
C ALA A 135 8.41 6.96 -6.94
N LYS A 136 8.14 5.74 -6.46
CA LYS A 136 7.95 5.47 -5.02
C LYS A 136 9.24 5.67 -4.21
N ALA A 137 10.40 5.26 -4.72
CA ALA A 137 11.69 5.53 -4.09
C ALA A 137 12.01 7.04 -4.01
N THR A 138 11.68 7.80 -5.07
CA THR A 138 11.78 9.27 -5.05
C THR A 138 10.85 9.87 -3.99
N ALA A 139 9.61 9.35 -3.88
CA ALA A 139 8.66 9.80 -2.86
C ALA A 139 9.18 9.52 -1.42
N GLU A 140 9.81 8.38 -1.16
CA GLU A 140 10.46 8.11 0.14
C GLU A 140 11.52 9.18 0.46
N THR A 141 12.38 9.53 -0.50
CA THR A 141 13.41 10.59 -0.34
C THR A 141 12.78 11.95 -0.03
N ILE A 142 11.63 12.27 -0.63
CA ILE A 142 10.89 13.52 -0.35
C ILE A 142 10.35 13.50 1.08
N VAL A 143 9.71 12.40 1.49
CA VAL A 143 9.10 12.26 2.83
C VAL A 143 10.14 12.29 3.94
N GLN A 144 11.33 11.73 3.73
CA GLN A 144 12.45 11.76 4.68
C GLN A 144 12.94 13.18 5.03
N GLN A 145 12.60 14.20 4.23
CA GLN A 145 12.91 15.59 4.55
C GLN A 145 12.01 16.16 5.67
N HIS A 146 10.89 15.50 5.96
CA HIS A 146 10.01 15.89 7.06
C HIS A 146 10.44 15.21 8.36
N PRO A 147 10.69 15.95 9.45
CA PRO A 147 11.27 15.35 10.68
C PRO A 147 10.34 14.36 11.41
N ASN A 148 9.02 14.52 11.29
CA ASN A 148 8.03 13.66 11.96
C ASN A 148 7.29 12.78 10.93
N HIS A 149 7.99 11.75 10.42
CA HIS A 149 7.44 10.88 9.36
C HIS A 149 7.54 9.39 9.69
N VAL A 150 6.62 8.64 9.08
CA VAL A 150 6.74 7.18 8.94
C VAL A 150 6.57 6.82 7.47
N ILE A 151 7.48 6.04 6.92
CA ILE A 151 7.37 5.44 5.61
C ILE A 151 7.06 3.96 5.80
N ILE A 152 5.89 3.53 5.36
CA ILE A 152 5.47 2.13 5.42
C ILE A 152 5.80 1.46 4.07
N ARG A 153 6.79 0.58 4.05
CA ARG A 153 7.03 -0.31 2.91
C ARG A 153 6.14 -1.53 3.06
N THR A 154 5.23 -1.72 2.13
CA THR A 154 4.26 -2.81 2.18
C THR A 154 4.29 -3.65 0.90
N SER A 155 3.56 -4.76 0.89
CA SER A 155 3.51 -5.71 -0.21
C SER A 155 2.11 -5.78 -0.84
N LEU A 156 1.74 -6.92 -1.44
CA LEU A 156 0.43 -7.12 -2.05
C LEU A 156 -0.68 -6.99 -1.01
N ILE A 157 -1.55 -5.99 -1.18
CA ILE A 157 -2.69 -5.77 -0.28
C ILE A 157 -3.88 -6.56 -0.79
N TYR A 158 -4.50 -7.38 0.07
CA TYR A 158 -5.69 -8.16 -0.26
C TYR A 158 -6.78 -8.01 0.81
N GLY A 159 -8.01 -8.37 0.46
CA GLY A 159 -9.16 -8.37 1.36
C GLY A 159 -10.08 -9.55 1.14
N LEU A 160 -10.98 -9.77 2.09
CA LEU A 160 -11.93 -10.89 2.11
C LEU A 160 -13.38 -10.47 1.91
N HIS A 161 -13.71 -9.20 2.03
CA HIS A 161 -15.06 -8.66 1.80
C HIS A 161 -15.20 -8.00 0.43
N GLU A 162 -14.10 -7.52 -0.10
CA GLU A 162 -13.99 -6.91 -1.41
C GLU A 162 -12.69 -7.40 -2.07
N MET A 163 -12.77 -7.83 -3.33
CA MET A 163 -11.58 -8.26 -4.07
C MET A 163 -10.64 -7.07 -4.30
N ASP A 164 -9.36 -7.29 -4.07
CA ASP A 164 -8.34 -6.39 -4.57
C ASP A 164 -8.29 -6.39 -6.11
N HIS A 165 -7.64 -5.38 -6.68
CA HIS A 165 -7.60 -5.23 -8.14
C HIS A 165 -6.96 -6.43 -8.88
N GLY A 166 -5.96 -7.07 -8.28
CA GLY A 166 -5.30 -8.24 -8.88
C GLY A 166 -6.23 -9.45 -8.91
N THR A 167 -6.87 -9.73 -7.78
CA THR A 167 -7.87 -10.81 -7.65
C THR A 167 -9.06 -10.57 -8.58
N ALA A 168 -9.63 -9.36 -8.58
CA ALA A 168 -10.76 -9.01 -9.44
C ALA A 168 -10.41 -9.13 -10.94
N TRP A 169 -9.19 -8.76 -11.34
CA TRP A 169 -8.71 -8.94 -12.72
C TRP A 169 -8.63 -10.42 -13.10
N MET A 170 -8.06 -11.28 -12.23
CA MET A 170 -7.97 -12.72 -12.48
C MET A 170 -9.35 -13.36 -12.63
N VAL A 171 -10.27 -13.04 -11.71
CA VAL A 171 -11.64 -13.55 -11.73
C VAL A 171 -12.33 -13.15 -13.05
N LYS A 172 -12.25 -11.88 -13.43
CA LYS A 172 -12.83 -11.39 -14.69
C LYS A 172 -12.24 -12.10 -15.91
N ALA A 173 -10.91 -12.25 -15.98
CA ALA A 173 -10.25 -12.94 -17.08
C ALA A 173 -10.74 -14.39 -17.19
N LEU A 174 -10.78 -15.13 -16.08
CA LEU A 174 -11.26 -16.52 -16.07
C LEU A 174 -12.74 -16.63 -16.47
N GLN A 175 -13.60 -15.76 -15.96
CA GLN A 175 -15.03 -15.71 -16.33
C GLN A 175 -15.27 -15.39 -17.81
N THR A 176 -14.36 -14.65 -18.43
CA THR A 176 -14.41 -14.33 -19.87
C THR A 176 -13.56 -15.27 -20.72
N HIS A 177 -13.20 -16.46 -20.20
CA HIS A 177 -12.42 -17.51 -20.88
C HIS A 177 -11.04 -17.06 -21.36
N GLN A 178 -10.49 -15.99 -20.79
CA GLN A 178 -9.15 -15.54 -21.10
C GLN A 178 -8.11 -16.36 -20.32
N PRO A 179 -7.02 -16.80 -20.94
CA PRO A 179 -5.94 -17.47 -20.23
C PRO A 179 -5.20 -16.49 -19.33
N ILE A 180 -4.78 -16.97 -18.16
CA ILE A 180 -3.93 -16.20 -17.24
C ILE A 180 -2.65 -16.97 -16.93
N THR A 181 -1.56 -16.24 -16.68
CA THR A 181 -0.30 -16.80 -16.20
C THR A 181 -0.05 -16.32 -14.77
N LEU A 182 0.14 -17.27 -13.86
CA LEU A 182 0.50 -17.03 -12.47
C LEU A 182 2.01 -17.28 -12.30
N PHE A 183 2.71 -16.30 -11.71
CA PHE A 183 4.18 -16.36 -11.63
C PHE A 183 4.64 -17.09 -10.36
N ASN A 184 5.46 -18.13 -10.54
CA ASN A 184 6.00 -18.95 -9.45
C ASN A 184 7.41 -18.48 -8.98
N ASN A 185 7.97 -17.45 -9.60
CA ASN A 185 9.27 -16.84 -9.22
C ASN A 185 9.13 -15.38 -8.73
N GLN A 186 7.92 -14.86 -8.59
CA GLN A 186 7.67 -13.58 -7.92
C GLN A 186 7.22 -13.86 -6.50
N VAL A 187 8.09 -13.58 -5.52
CA VAL A 187 7.87 -13.89 -4.10
C VAL A 187 7.52 -12.62 -3.33
N ARG A 188 6.51 -12.68 -2.46
CA ARG A 188 5.95 -11.56 -1.70
C ARG A 188 5.54 -11.97 -0.30
N ASN A 189 5.27 -10.96 0.53
CA ASN A 189 4.57 -11.07 1.82
C ASN A 189 3.17 -10.44 1.69
N PRO A 190 2.14 -11.12 1.15
CA PRO A 190 0.83 -10.50 1.03
C PRO A 190 0.29 -10.05 2.39
N VAL A 191 -0.34 -8.87 2.43
CA VAL A 191 -0.87 -8.28 3.64
C VAL A 191 -2.39 -8.12 3.57
N TRP A 192 -3.06 -8.55 4.62
CA TRP A 192 -4.50 -8.31 4.76
C TRP A 192 -4.74 -6.80 4.97
N VAL A 193 -5.68 -6.26 4.22
CA VAL A 193 -5.99 -4.82 4.24
C VAL A 193 -6.36 -4.33 5.63
N GLN A 194 -7.02 -5.17 6.45
CA GLN A 194 -7.37 -4.86 7.83
C GLN A 194 -6.11 -4.73 8.72
N THR A 195 -5.15 -5.66 8.58
CA THR A 195 -3.85 -5.60 9.27
C THR A 195 -3.13 -4.30 8.93
N LEU A 196 -3.02 -3.95 7.63
CA LEU A 196 -2.34 -2.73 7.22
C LEU A 196 -3.06 -1.47 7.71
N SER A 197 -4.40 -1.46 7.68
CA SER A 197 -5.21 -0.34 8.19
C SER A 197 -5.01 -0.14 9.69
N ASN A 198 -5.05 -1.21 10.48
CA ASN A 198 -4.80 -1.15 11.92
C ASN A 198 -3.38 -0.64 12.23
N ALA A 199 -2.37 -1.15 11.52
CA ALA A 199 -0.99 -0.69 11.69
C ALA A 199 -0.81 0.80 11.32
N CYS A 200 -1.49 1.30 10.28
CA CYS A 200 -1.49 2.73 9.95
C CYS A 200 -2.07 3.57 11.09
N LEU A 201 -3.17 3.14 11.72
CA LEU A 201 -3.79 3.86 12.83
C LEU A 201 -2.95 3.74 14.12
N GLU A 202 -2.39 2.58 14.40
CA GLU A 202 -1.46 2.43 15.53
C GLU A 202 -0.27 3.39 15.40
N LEU A 203 0.31 3.50 14.20
CA LEU A 203 1.43 4.42 13.93
C LEU A 203 1.02 5.89 13.95
N ALA A 204 -0.27 6.22 13.80
CA ALA A 204 -0.74 7.59 13.96
C ALA A 204 -0.51 8.13 15.38
N ASP A 205 -0.66 7.27 16.38
CA ASP A 205 -0.49 7.60 17.82
C ASP A 205 0.87 7.16 18.37
N HIS A 206 1.66 6.38 17.60
CA HIS A 206 2.94 5.81 18.07
C HIS A 206 4.12 6.75 17.81
N PRO A 207 5.09 6.90 18.74
CA PRO A 207 6.22 7.82 18.59
C PRO A 207 7.29 7.37 17.58
N PHE A 208 7.17 6.20 16.98
CA PHE A 208 8.13 5.70 15.99
C PHE A 208 8.30 6.68 14.83
N ASN A 209 9.53 6.90 14.40
CA ASN A 209 9.87 7.76 13.27
C ASN A 209 10.85 7.03 12.34
N GLY A 210 10.65 7.15 11.03
CA GLY A 210 11.50 6.52 10.01
C GLY A 210 10.79 5.51 9.12
N ILE A 211 11.53 4.54 8.61
CA ILE A 211 11.01 3.50 7.70
C ILE A 211 10.58 2.28 8.50
N LEU A 212 9.47 1.66 8.12
CA LEU A 212 8.97 0.42 8.71
C LEU A 212 8.39 -0.49 7.63
N ASN A 213 8.83 -1.74 7.58
CA ASN A 213 8.26 -2.77 6.73
C ASN A 213 7.00 -3.34 7.36
N ILE A 214 5.85 -3.25 6.70
CA ILE A 214 4.59 -3.80 7.20
C ILE A 214 3.96 -4.68 6.12
N ALA A 215 3.94 -5.98 6.37
CA ALA A 215 3.37 -6.98 5.48
C ALA A 215 2.88 -8.20 6.28
N GLY A 216 2.30 -9.20 5.63
CA GLY A 216 1.93 -10.45 6.29
C GLY A 216 3.14 -11.35 6.56
N ASN A 217 3.09 -12.12 7.63
CA ASN A 217 4.16 -13.04 8.02
C ASN A 217 4.42 -14.16 7.01
N GLN A 218 3.43 -14.50 6.19
CA GLN A 218 3.55 -15.59 5.25
C GLN A 218 4.20 -15.12 3.94
N ILE A 219 5.21 -15.89 3.52
CA ILE A 219 5.90 -15.70 2.26
C ILE A 219 5.25 -16.63 1.23
N LEU A 220 4.81 -16.07 0.10
CA LEU A 220 4.17 -16.80 -0.98
C LEU A 220 4.69 -16.32 -2.34
N THR A 221 4.75 -17.23 -3.30
CA THR A 221 4.83 -16.83 -4.71
C THR A 221 3.50 -16.20 -5.14
N ARG A 222 3.52 -15.40 -6.17
CA ARG A 222 2.28 -14.85 -6.73
C ARG A 222 1.33 -15.95 -7.21
N ALA A 223 1.85 -17.08 -7.68
CA ALA A 223 1.03 -18.22 -8.06
C ALA A 223 0.29 -18.81 -6.85
N GLU A 224 1.02 -19.12 -5.76
CA GLU A 224 0.43 -19.68 -4.54
C GLU A 224 -0.62 -18.73 -3.94
N PHE A 225 -0.28 -17.43 -3.81
CA PHE A 225 -1.23 -16.43 -3.32
C PHE A 225 -2.48 -16.34 -4.19
N SER A 226 -2.30 -16.27 -5.52
CA SER A 226 -3.43 -16.17 -6.46
C SER A 226 -4.36 -17.37 -6.37
N LEU A 227 -3.81 -18.60 -6.28
CA LEU A 227 -4.61 -19.82 -6.16
C LEU A 227 -5.43 -19.84 -4.85
N LYS A 228 -4.84 -19.42 -3.72
CA LYS A 228 -5.55 -19.29 -2.45
C LYS A 228 -6.71 -18.27 -2.54
N MET A 229 -6.50 -17.15 -3.20
CA MET A 229 -7.54 -16.13 -3.38
C MET A 229 -8.66 -16.61 -4.31
N LEU A 230 -8.33 -17.30 -5.41
CA LEU A 230 -9.33 -17.88 -6.31
C LEU A 230 -10.18 -18.97 -5.59
N ASP A 231 -9.55 -19.79 -4.75
CA ASP A 231 -10.23 -20.79 -3.92
C ASP A 231 -11.18 -20.14 -2.91
N TYR A 232 -10.69 -19.15 -2.14
CA TYR A 232 -11.51 -18.41 -1.17
C TYR A 232 -12.76 -17.77 -1.81
N TRP A 233 -12.61 -17.19 -3.00
CA TRP A 233 -13.71 -16.57 -3.73
C TRP A 233 -14.56 -17.56 -4.53
N ASN A 234 -14.35 -18.88 -4.36
CA ASN A 234 -15.08 -19.96 -5.02
C ASN A 234 -15.15 -19.77 -6.55
N VAL A 235 -14.03 -19.35 -7.16
CA VAL A 235 -13.98 -19.09 -8.59
C VAL A 235 -13.93 -20.39 -9.37
N THR A 236 -15.04 -20.77 -9.99
CA THR A 236 -15.07 -21.90 -10.93
C THR A 236 -14.27 -21.54 -12.18
N GLN A 237 -13.26 -22.33 -12.48
CA GLN A 237 -12.39 -22.10 -13.65
C GLN A 237 -13.18 -22.26 -14.95
N GLN A 238 -13.27 -21.20 -15.73
CA GLN A 238 -13.78 -21.20 -17.11
C GLN A 238 -12.67 -20.93 -18.12
N GLY A 239 -11.57 -20.30 -17.72
CA GLY A 239 -10.36 -20.07 -18.51
C GLY A 239 -9.20 -20.97 -18.06
N SER A 240 -8.12 -20.99 -18.83
CA SER A 240 -6.92 -21.75 -18.48
C SER A 240 -5.99 -20.97 -17.56
N ILE A 241 -5.43 -21.66 -16.55
CA ILE A 241 -4.38 -21.14 -15.68
C ILE A 241 -3.06 -21.83 -16.04
N THR A 242 -2.05 -21.05 -16.36
CA THR A 242 -0.67 -21.52 -16.52
C THR A 242 0.18 -21.03 -15.36
N ILE A 243 0.98 -21.89 -14.77
CA ILE A 243 1.99 -21.51 -13.77
C ILE A 243 3.34 -21.52 -14.44
N ALA A 244 4.01 -20.37 -14.46
CA ALA A 244 5.31 -20.22 -15.14
C ALA A 244 6.16 -19.13 -14.46
N PRO A 245 7.49 -19.14 -14.65
CA PRO A 245 8.33 -18.04 -14.22
C PRO A 245 8.10 -16.79 -15.08
N SER A 246 8.10 -15.61 -14.44
CA SER A 246 8.16 -14.33 -15.14
C SER A 246 9.54 -14.15 -15.77
N GLN A 247 9.58 -13.74 -17.03
CA GLN A 247 10.82 -13.54 -17.80
C GLN A 247 11.05 -12.08 -18.18
N SER A 248 10.04 -11.20 -18.02
CA SER A 248 10.07 -9.86 -18.59
C SER A 248 11.07 -8.90 -17.93
N GLY A 249 11.49 -9.14 -16.70
CA GLY A 249 12.31 -8.19 -15.93
C GLY A 249 11.60 -6.87 -15.60
N GLU A 250 10.34 -6.70 -16.01
CA GLU A 250 9.54 -5.49 -15.76
C GLU A 250 9.10 -5.35 -14.29
N TRP A 251 8.99 -6.48 -13.60
CA TRP A 251 8.63 -6.52 -12.20
C TRP A 251 9.69 -7.26 -11.39
N PRO A 252 9.94 -6.83 -10.16
CA PRO A 252 10.92 -7.50 -9.32
C PRO A 252 10.47 -8.91 -8.97
N LEU A 253 11.43 -9.83 -8.83
CA LEU A 253 11.16 -11.25 -8.57
C LEU A 253 10.88 -11.49 -7.08
N ASP A 254 11.88 -11.47 -6.23
CA ASP A 254 11.77 -11.75 -4.80
C ASP A 254 11.84 -10.46 -3.99
N CYS A 255 10.69 -9.97 -3.53
CA CYS A 255 10.59 -8.75 -2.72
C CYS A 255 10.16 -9.05 -1.28
N ARG A 256 10.61 -10.17 -0.72
CA ARG A 256 10.36 -10.46 0.69
C ARG A 256 10.91 -9.35 1.59
N LEU A 257 10.06 -8.87 2.48
CA LEU A 257 10.41 -7.89 3.49
C LEU A 257 10.76 -8.59 4.81
N ASP A 258 11.81 -8.11 5.48
CA ASP A 258 12.06 -8.46 6.87
C ASP A 258 11.08 -7.67 7.77
N LEU A 259 10.38 -8.36 8.65
CA LEU A 259 9.35 -7.79 9.52
C LEU A 259 9.77 -7.73 10.99
N GLN A 260 11.01 -8.03 11.31
CA GLN A 260 11.48 -8.09 12.69
C GLN A 260 11.31 -6.75 13.42
N LEU A 261 11.54 -5.62 12.76
CA LEU A 261 11.35 -4.31 13.36
C LEU A 261 9.86 -4.05 13.63
N ALA A 262 8.98 -4.36 12.68
CA ALA A 262 7.54 -4.19 12.85
C ALA A 262 6.99 -5.02 14.02
N HIS A 263 7.46 -6.26 14.18
CA HIS A 263 7.09 -7.11 15.35
C HIS A 263 7.52 -6.53 16.70
N ARG A 264 8.56 -5.70 16.74
CA ARG A 264 8.98 -5.02 17.98
C ARG A 264 8.22 -3.73 18.25
N ILE A 265 7.74 -3.09 17.19
CA ILE A 265 7.11 -1.75 17.25
C ILE A 265 5.60 -1.87 17.41
N LEU A 266 4.96 -2.78 16.67
CA LEU A 266 3.51 -2.86 16.55
C LEU A 266 2.90 -3.88 17.52
N HIS A 267 1.75 -3.52 18.07
CA HIS A 267 0.83 -4.46 18.71
C HIS A 267 -0.08 -5.15 17.67
N THR A 268 -0.33 -4.50 16.54
CA THR A 268 -1.10 -5.06 15.43
C THR A 268 -0.45 -6.34 14.91
N PRO A 269 -1.14 -7.50 14.93
CA PRO A 269 -0.59 -8.77 14.49
C PRO A 269 -0.42 -8.77 12.96
N LEU A 270 0.77 -9.16 12.48
CA LEU A 270 1.07 -9.30 11.06
C LEU A 270 0.71 -10.70 10.56
N LEU A 271 -0.58 -11.00 10.48
CA LEU A 271 -1.09 -12.34 10.16
C LEU A 271 -0.70 -12.80 8.76
N GLY A 272 -0.39 -14.09 8.62
CA GLY A 272 -0.20 -14.76 7.33
C GLY A 272 -1.53 -14.97 6.59
N VAL A 273 -1.45 -15.23 5.28
CA VAL A 273 -2.66 -15.44 4.45
C VAL A 273 -3.50 -16.61 4.96
N ASP A 274 -2.86 -17.74 5.31
CA ASP A 274 -3.57 -18.93 5.78
C ASP A 274 -4.24 -18.69 7.13
N GLU A 275 -3.60 -17.95 8.04
CA GLU A 275 -4.21 -17.56 9.33
C GLU A 275 -5.45 -16.68 9.11
N VAL A 276 -5.37 -15.71 8.20
CA VAL A 276 -6.48 -14.81 7.88
C VAL A 276 -7.64 -15.58 7.24
N LEU A 277 -7.35 -16.47 6.28
CA LEU A 277 -8.37 -17.29 5.61
C LEU A 277 -9.04 -18.27 6.58
N HIS A 278 -8.27 -18.88 7.48
CA HIS A 278 -8.83 -19.80 8.50
C HIS A 278 -9.75 -19.06 9.49
N ASN A 279 -9.40 -17.86 9.90
CA ASN A 279 -10.22 -17.07 10.84
C ASN A 279 -11.49 -16.47 10.19
N ALA A 280 -11.58 -16.49 8.86
CA ALA A 280 -12.72 -15.97 8.10
C ALA A 280 -13.70 -17.08 7.65
N SER A 281 -13.31 -18.35 7.79
CA SER A 281 -14.12 -19.55 7.48
C SER A 281 -15.00 -19.92 8.68
#